data_5bc29a5c783f3f07308d96ae924e17e1
#
_entry.id   5bc29a5c783f3f07308d96ae924e17e1
#
_cell.length_a   1.000
_cell.length_b   1.000
_cell.length_c   1.000
_cell.angle_alpha   90.00
_cell.angle_beta   90.00
_cell.angle_gamma   90.00
#
_symmetry.space_group_name_H-M   'P 1'
#
loop_
_entity.id
_entity.type
_entity.pdbx_description
1 polymer ?
#
loop_
_entity_poly.entity_id
_entity_poly.type
_entity_poly.pdbx_seq_one_letter_code
_entity_poly.pdbx_strand_id
1 'polypeptide(L)'
;MKAQIQFDATLRPSLGKGAARAVRREGKVPVVLYGKAKETVTLAVDANKISREYFRGGFMNKIVALNAEGKTYHVIPRDVLLNPISDKIEHADFLHVDDKSQVKVFVPVRFLNVEKSVGIKRGGVLNIVEHSVELICNVKAIPEYLEIDVAEMNIGDSVHISTVKLPEGVSPAIKSRDFTIASIAGRMAEEEEAPAAAAASADAAAPGAAPAAGAAPAAGAAPAAGAAAGKPAPKK
;
A
#
# COMPACT_ATOMS: atom_id res chain seq x y z
N MET A 1 6.03 25.43 -14.66
CA MET A 1 5.68 24.01 -14.51
C MET A 1 5.11 23.46 -15.80
N LYS A 2 5.54 22.28 -16.23
CA LYS A 2 4.91 21.61 -17.36
C LYS A 2 3.94 20.59 -16.74
N ALA A 3 2.63 20.88 -16.81
CA ALA A 3 1.63 19.92 -16.38
C ALA A 3 1.60 18.76 -17.36
N GLN A 4 1.60 17.54 -16.86
CA GLN A 4 1.57 16.33 -17.69
C GLN A 4 0.14 15.99 -18.11
N ILE A 5 -0.85 16.39 -17.29
CA ILE A 5 -2.27 16.08 -17.49
C ILE A 5 -3.08 17.36 -17.28
N GLN A 6 -4.14 17.54 -18.07
CA GLN A 6 -5.06 18.67 -17.93
C GLN A 6 -6.49 18.15 -17.73
N PHE A 7 -7.18 18.69 -16.74
CA PHE A 7 -8.59 18.43 -16.51
C PHE A 7 -9.39 19.73 -16.43
N ASP A 8 -10.55 19.72 -17.05
CA ASP A 8 -11.55 20.77 -16.87
C ASP A 8 -12.35 20.47 -15.60
N ALA A 9 -12.43 21.43 -14.72
CA ALA A 9 -13.10 21.32 -13.45
C ALA A 9 -14.20 22.38 -13.34
N THR A 10 -15.31 22.04 -12.70
CA THR A 10 -16.39 22.96 -12.38
C THR A 10 -16.39 23.24 -10.88
N LEU A 11 -16.57 24.52 -10.50
CA LEU A 11 -16.72 24.88 -9.08
C LEU A 11 -17.98 24.26 -8.50
N ARG A 12 -17.88 23.81 -7.26
CA ARG A 12 -18.98 23.18 -6.54
C ARG A 12 -19.31 23.99 -5.28
N PRO A 13 -20.36 24.82 -5.30
CA PRO A 13 -20.73 25.63 -4.15
C PRO A 13 -21.39 24.81 -3.04
N SER A 14 -22.05 23.71 -3.39
CA SER A 14 -22.78 22.88 -2.41
C SER A 14 -21.90 21.79 -1.83
N LEU A 15 -21.82 21.73 -0.52
CA LEU A 15 -21.08 20.73 0.27
C LEU A 15 -22.04 19.70 0.89
N GLY A 16 -21.46 18.57 1.33
CA GLY A 16 -22.18 17.54 2.05
C GLY A 16 -22.57 16.32 1.22
N LYS A 17 -23.16 15.33 1.92
CA LYS A 17 -23.44 13.97 1.37
C LYS A 17 -24.39 13.98 0.17
N GLY A 18 -25.43 14.81 0.21
CA GLY A 18 -26.43 14.91 -0.86
C GLY A 18 -25.82 15.47 -2.16
N ALA A 19 -25.07 16.57 -2.05
CA ALA A 19 -24.41 17.23 -3.15
C ALA A 19 -23.33 16.32 -3.80
N ALA A 20 -22.52 15.64 -3.00
CA ALA A 20 -21.52 14.69 -3.52
C ALA A 20 -22.16 13.52 -4.30
N ARG A 21 -23.31 13.01 -3.82
CA ARG A 21 -24.06 11.96 -4.53
C ARG A 21 -24.68 12.47 -5.83
N ALA A 22 -25.15 13.74 -5.88
CA ALA A 22 -25.68 14.34 -7.10
C ALA A 22 -24.58 14.44 -8.17
N VAL A 23 -23.41 14.96 -7.82
CA VAL A 23 -22.24 15.07 -8.72
C VAL A 23 -21.85 13.71 -9.30
N ARG A 24 -21.82 12.66 -8.47
CA ARG A 24 -21.48 11.30 -8.94
C ARG A 24 -22.56 10.73 -9.89
N ARG A 25 -23.83 11.06 -9.68
CA ARG A 25 -24.92 10.67 -10.61
C ARG A 25 -24.80 11.37 -11.96
N GLU A 26 -24.24 12.57 -11.98
CA GLU A 26 -23.93 13.32 -13.22
C GLU A 26 -22.68 12.81 -13.94
N GLY A 27 -22.03 11.74 -13.44
CA GLY A 27 -20.81 11.20 -14.02
C GLY A 27 -19.56 12.01 -13.72
N LYS A 28 -19.59 12.82 -12.66
CA LYS A 28 -18.44 13.60 -12.20
C LYS A 28 -17.93 13.09 -10.86
N VAL A 29 -16.66 13.30 -10.60
CA VAL A 29 -16.01 12.99 -9.32
C VAL A 29 -15.87 14.29 -8.52
N PRO A 30 -16.36 14.34 -7.27
CA PRO A 30 -16.06 15.43 -6.37
C PRO A 30 -14.57 15.43 -5.99
N VAL A 31 -13.97 16.59 -6.06
CA VAL A 31 -12.54 16.80 -5.83
C VAL A 31 -12.35 17.93 -4.82
N VAL A 32 -11.36 17.81 -3.97
CA VAL A 32 -10.95 18.86 -3.05
C VAL A 32 -9.53 19.28 -3.36
N LEU A 33 -9.34 20.57 -3.47
CA LEU A 33 -8.05 21.21 -3.67
C LEU A 33 -7.66 21.96 -2.41
N TYR A 34 -6.52 21.63 -1.82
CA TYR A 34 -5.97 22.31 -0.64
C TYR A 34 -4.46 22.54 -0.77
N GLY A 35 -3.89 23.43 0.05
CA GLY A 35 -2.46 23.69 0.07
C GLY A 35 -2.08 24.89 0.93
N LYS A 36 -0.79 25.04 1.18
CA LYS A 36 -0.21 25.94 2.19
C LYS A 36 -0.59 27.42 2.09
N ALA A 37 -1.01 27.91 0.94
CA ALA A 37 -1.15 29.36 0.72
C ALA A 37 -2.52 29.75 0.13
N LYS A 38 -3.47 28.83 -0.02
CA LYS A 38 -4.74 29.09 -0.68
C LYS A 38 -5.89 28.45 0.07
N GLU A 39 -7.06 29.09 -0.05
CA GLU A 39 -8.31 28.55 0.46
C GLU A 39 -8.62 27.20 -0.16
N THR A 40 -9.25 26.32 0.59
CA THR A 40 -9.73 25.04 0.09
C THR A 40 -10.81 25.26 -0.94
N VAL A 41 -10.59 24.76 -2.15
CA VAL A 41 -11.53 24.86 -3.26
C VAL A 41 -12.15 23.50 -3.55
N THR A 42 -13.48 23.45 -3.64
CA THR A 42 -14.19 22.23 -3.98
C THR A 42 -14.60 22.27 -5.45
N LEU A 43 -14.22 21.22 -6.17
CA LEU A 43 -14.36 21.09 -7.59
C LEU A 43 -15.09 19.79 -7.95
N ALA A 44 -15.54 19.70 -9.19
CA ALA A 44 -16.02 18.46 -9.79
C ALA A 44 -15.33 18.26 -11.14
N VAL A 45 -14.79 17.07 -11.36
CA VAL A 45 -14.05 16.67 -12.56
C VAL A 45 -14.78 15.50 -13.22
N ASP A 46 -14.66 15.38 -14.54
CA ASP A 46 -15.24 14.28 -15.30
C ASP A 46 -14.66 12.92 -14.85
N ALA A 47 -15.55 11.98 -14.47
CA ALA A 47 -15.16 10.68 -13.95
C ALA A 47 -14.39 9.84 -14.98
N ASN A 48 -14.75 9.93 -16.26
CA ASN A 48 -14.11 9.13 -17.29
C ASN A 48 -12.67 9.59 -17.55
N LYS A 49 -12.45 10.92 -17.54
CA LYS A 49 -11.10 11.49 -17.74
C LYS A 49 -10.15 11.11 -16.61
N ILE A 50 -10.59 11.29 -15.36
CA ILE A 50 -9.74 10.99 -14.19
C ILE A 50 -9.49 9.49 -14.04
N SER A 51 -10.50 8.63 -14.26
CA SER A 51 -10.36 7.18 -14.20
C SER A 51 -9.38 6.66 -15.25
N ARG A 52 -9.44 7.16 -16.48
CA ARG A 52 -8.51 6.78 -17.54
C ARG A 52 -7.06 7.06 -17.15
N GLU A 53 -6.78 8.23 -16.60
CA GLU A 53 -5.42 8.59 -16.20
C GLU A 53 -4.97 7.83 -14.96
N TYR A 54 -5.86 7.55 -14.02
CA TYR A 54 -5.57 6.76 -12.84
C TYR A 54 -5.17 5.32 -13.21
N PHE A 55 -5.96 4.65 -14.08
CA PHE A 55 -5.68 3.26 -14.48
C PHE A 55 -4.50 3.13 -15.47
N ARG A 56 -4.04 4.22 -16.07
CA ARG A 56 -2.77 4.21 -16.83
C ARG A 56 -1.55 4.00 -15.95
N GLY A 57 -1.68 4.23 -14.65
CA GLY A 57 -0.60 4.16 -13.68
C GLY A 57 0.25 5.42 -13.59
N GLY A 58 0.90 5.58 -12.42
CA GLY A 58 1.75 6.75 -12.15
C GLY A 58 0.98 8.06 -11.95
N PHE A 59 -0.34 8.03 -11.84
CA PHE A 59 -1.17 9.23 -11.68
C PHE A 59 -0.79 10.04 -10.42
N MET A 60 -0.47 9.35 -9.32
CA MET A 60 -0.12 9.98 -8.04
C MET A 60 1.17 10.82 -8.09
N ASN A 61 2.02 10.58 -9.10
CA ASN A 61 3.32 11.26 -9.24
C ASN A 61 3.32 12.33 -10.33
N LYS A 62 2.19 12.52 -11.02
CA LYS A 62 2.10 13.47 -12.13
C LYS A 62 1.54 14.80 -11.68
N ILE A 63 2.08 15.88 -12.25
CA ILE A 63 1.54 17.22 -12.05
C ILE A 63 0.32 17.36 -12.95
N VAL A 64 -0.80 17.71 -12.35
CA VAL A 64 -2.08 17.91 -13.00
C VAL A 64 -2.40 19.39 -13.07
N ALA A 65 -2.87 19.88 -14.20
CA ALA A 65 -3.45 21.20 -14.34
C ALA A 65 -4.99 21.09 -14.26
N LEU A 66 -5.58 21.70 -13.24
CA LEU A 66 -7.02 21.82 -13.10
C LEU A 66 -7.45 23.19 -13.60
N ASN A 67 -8.24 23.22 -14.68
CA ASN A 67 -8.81 24.46 -15.23
C ASN A 67 -10.20 24.67 -14.66
N ALA A 68 -10.36 25.67 -13.81
CA ALA A 68 -11.65 26.02 -13.24
C ALA A 68 -11.91 27.53 -13.40
N GLU A 69 -13.00 27.90 -14.05
CA GLU A 69 -13.45 29.29 -14.24
C GLU A 69 -12.34 30.26 -14.73
N GLY A 70 -11.53 29.81 -15.70
CA GLY A 70 -10.45 30.62 -16.26
C GLY A 70 -9.19 30.69 -15.40
N LYS A 71 -9.15 29.98 -14.27
CA LYS A 71 -7.95 29.84 -13.45
C LYS A 71 -7.38 28.43 -13.62
N THR A 72 -6.06 28.34 -13.81
CA THR A 72 -5.34 27.07 -13.87
C THR A 72 -4.64 26.83 -12.54
N TYR A 73 -4.92 25.71 -11.92
CA TYR A 73 -4.28 25.27 -10.67
C TYR A 73 -3.31 24.12 -10.98
N HIS A 74 -2.06 24.28 -10.58
CA HIS A 74 -1.08 23.20 -10.63
C HIS A 74 -1.14 22.39 -9.34
N VAL A 75 -1.45 21.11 -9.46
CA VAL A 75 -1.76 20.24 -8.33
C VAL A 75 -1.12 18.88 -8.50
N ILE A 76 -0.92 18.18 -7.39
CA ILE A 76 -0.51 16.78 -7.35
C ILE A 76 -1.62 16.00 -6.64
N PRO A 77 -2.06 14.85 -7.19
CA PRO A 77 -2.97 13.96 -6.49
C PRO A 77 -2.34 13.46 -5.19
N ARG A 78 -3.10 13.51 -4.12
CA ARG A 78 -2.64 13.06 -2.80
C ARG A 78 -3.30 11.76 -2.38
N ASP A 79 -4.60 11.70 -2.60
CA ASP A 79 -5.39 10.52 -2.30
C ASP A 79 -6.51 10.35 -3.33
N VAL A 80 -6.83 9.11 -3.65
CA VAL A 80 -7.90 8.75 -4.57
C VAL A 80 -8.70 7.60 -3.96
N LEU A 81 -9.93 7.90 -3.60
CA LEU A 81 -10.84 6.91 -3.04
C LEU A 81 -11.59 6.21 -4.17
N LEU A 82 -11.43 4.90 -4.23
CA LEU A 82 -12.16 4.03 -5.14
C LEU A 82 -13.30 3.30 -4.42
N ASN A 83 -14.34 3.02 -5.16
CA ASN A 83 -15.40 2.13 -4.70
C ASN A 83 -14.90 0.67 -4.80
N PRO A 84 -14.89 -0.11 -3.71
CA PRO A 84 -14.29 -1.46 -3.71
C PRO A 84 -15.05 -2.50 -4.54
N ILE A 85 -16.29 -2.20 -4.98
CA ILE A 85 -17.10 -3.12 -5.76
C ILE A 85 -17.05 -2.79 -7.26
N SER A 86 -17.06 -1.49 -7.60
CA SER A 86 -17.18 -1.03 -8.99
C SER A 86 -15.90 -0.43 -9.55
N ASP A 87 -14.84 -0.31 -8.75
CA ASP A 87 -13.55 0.33 -9.05
C ASP A 87 -13.67 1.76 -9.59
N LYS A 88 -14.85 2.38 -9.38
CA LYS A 88 -15.07 3.78 -9.79
C LYS A 88 -14.47 4.72 -8.76
N ILE A 89 -13.87 5.79 -9.24
CA ILE A 89 -13.34 6.85 -8.37
C ILE A 89 -14.50 7.58 -7.72
N GLU A 90 -14.55 7.59 -6.39
CA GLU A 90 -15.57 8.29 -5.61
C GLU A 90 -15.12 9.68 -5.17
N HIS A 91 -13.84 9.86 -4.92
CA HIS A 91 -13.27 11.11 -4.46
C HIS A 91 -11.80 11.21 -4.88
N ALA A 92 -11.30 12.41 -5.06
CA ALA A 92 -9.88 12.64 -5.24
C ALA A 92 -9.46 13.93 -4.51
N ASP A 93 -8.35 13.82 -3.82
CA ASP A 93 -7.72 14.91 -3.09
C ASP A 93 -6.51 15.41 -3.85
N PHE A 94 -6.45 16.72 -4.04
CA PHE A 94 -5.34 17.36 -4.72
C PHE A 94 -4.65 18.37 -3.82
N LEU A 95 -3.34 18.30 -3.82
CA LEU A 95 -2.48 19.27 -3.14
C LEU A 95 -2.02 20.32 -4.14
N HIS A 96 -2.28 21.60 -3.84
CA HIS A 96 -1.72 22.72 -4.61
C HIS A 96 -0.21 22.76 -4.42
N VAL A 97 0.51 22.90 -5.52
CA VAL A 97 1.97 22.91 -5.51
C VAL A 97 2.52 24.14 -6.24
N ASP A 98 3.56 24.70 -5.64
CA ASP A 98 4.34 25.77 -6.21
C ASP A 98 5.69 25.23 -6.71
N ASP A 99 6.33 25.93 -7.64
CA ASP A 99 7.60 25.53 -8.26
C ASP A 99 8.75 25.22 -7.29
N LYS A 100 8.71 25.80 -6.10
CA LYS A 100 9.73 25.67 -5.06
C LYS A 100 9.33 24.74 -3.92
N SER A 101 8.15 24.15 -4.00
CA SER A 101 7.64 23.27 -2.95
C SER A 101 8.35 21.92 -2.96
N GLN A 102 8.62 21.41 -1.76
CA GLN A 102 8.99 20.03 -1.55
C GLN A 102 7.71 19.24 -1.20
N VAL A 103 7.51 18.14 -1.87
CA VAL A 103 6.34 17.28 -1.67
C VAL A 103 6.78 15.86 -1.39
N LYS A 104 6.01 15.19 -0.55
CA LYS A 104 6.15 13.77 -0.31
C LYS A 104 5.26 13.04 -1.32
N VAL A 105 5.83 12.14 -2.07
CA VAL A 105 5.12 11.33 -3.07
C VAL A 105 5.48 9.86 -2.93
N PHE A 106 4.52 8.98 -3.22
CA PHE A 106 4.74 7.55 -3.30
C PHE A 106 5.10 7.18 -4.73
N VAL A 107 6.34 6.80 -4.94
CA VAL A 107 6.85 6.45 -6.26
C VAL A 107 6.88 4.93 -6.40
N PRO A 108 6.21 4.36 -7.42
CA PRO A 108 6.22 2.94 -7.64
C PRO A 108 7.60 2.46 -8.07
N VAL A 109 7.95 1.25 -7.64
CA VAL A 109 9.21 0.60 -7.97
C VAL A 109 9.00 -0.34 -9.17
N ARG A 110 9.95 -0.30 -10.12
CA ARG A 110 10.03 -1.25 -11.23
C ARG A 110 11.32 -2.03 -11.16
N PHE A 111 11.20 -3.34 -11.18
CA PHE A 111 12.36 -4.24 -11.22
C PHE A 111 12.73 -4.55 -12.66
N LEU A 112 14.00 -4.28 -13.00
CA LEU A 112 14.56 -4.59 -14.30
C LEU A 112 15.32 -5.90 -14.24
N ASN A 113 15.39 -6.62 -15.39
CA ASN A 113 16.19 -7.83 -15.56
C ASN A 113 15.84 -8.99 -14.61
N VAL A 114 14.61 -9.08 -14.16
CA VAL A 114 14.14 -10.11 -13.22
C VAL A 114 14.48 -11.51 -13.73
N GLU A 115 14.23 -11.82 -15.02
CA GLU A 115 14.52 -13.12 -15.64
C GLU A 115 16.03 -13.41 -15.77
N LYS A 116 16.85 -12.36 -15.77
CA LYS A 116 18.31 -12.50 -15.91
C LYS A 116 19.01 -12.72 -14.58
N SER A 117 18.32 -12.47 -13.47
CA SER A 117 18.86 -12.63 -12.13
C SER A 117 19.42 -14.03 -11.91
N VAL A 118 20.62 -14.09 -11.32
CA VAL A 118 21.30 -15.33 -10.97
C VAL A 118 20.50 -16.12 -9.93
N GLY A 119 19.93 -15.42 -8.96
CA GLY A 119 19.10 -16.01 -7.90
C GLY A 119 17.83 -16.66 -8.44
N ILE A 120 17.14 -15.99 -9.37
CA ILE A 120 15.89 -16.51 -9.96
C ILE A 120 16.20 -17.72 -10.86
N LYS A 121 17.29 -17.68 -11.65
CA LYS A 121 17.74 -18.82 -12.46
C LYS A 121 18.08 -20.06 -11.62
N ARG A 122 18.48 -19.87 -10.37
CA ARG A 122 18.76 -20.96 -9.41
C ARG A 122 17.51 -21.44 -8.68
N GLY A 123 16.30 -20.96 -9.06
CA GLY A 123 15.03 -21.35 -8.45
C GLY A 123 14.59 -20.46 -7.31
N GLY A 124 15.22 -19.30 -7.09
CA GLY A 124 14.77 -18.26 -6.16
C GLY A 124 13.51 -17.56 -6.64
N VAL A 125 12.77 -16.98 -5.72
CA VAL A 125 11.58 -16.19 -5.98
C VAL A 125 11.83 -14.76 -5.51
N LEU A 126 11.52 -13.78 -6.39
CA LEU A 126 11.56 -12.37 -6.01
C LEU A 126 10.39 -12.06 -5.08
N ASN A 127 10.69 -11.74 -3.84
CA ASN A 127 9.74 -11.25 -2.87
C ASN A 127 9.80 -9.73 -2.80
N ILE A 128 8.72 -9.06 -3.20
CA ILE A 128 8.61 -7.62 -3.17
C ILE A 128 7.98 -7.23 -1.85
N VAL A 129 8.71 -6.52 -1.00
CA VAL A 129 8.25 -6.04 0.31
C VAL A 129 7.52 -4.70 0.13
N GLU A 130 8.11 -3.80 -0.66
CA GLU A 130 7.56 -2.47 -0.91
C GLU A 130 7.35 -2.26 -2.41
N HIS A 131 6.10 -2.07 -2.81
CA HIS A 131 5.72 -1.75 -4.19
C HIS A 131 5.89 -0.27 -4.52
N SER A 132 5.91 0.59 -3.51
CA SER A 132 6.08 2.04 -3.65
C SER A 132 6.89 2.60 -2.50
N VAL A 133 7.76 3.55 -2.79
CA VAL A 133 8.63 4.19 -1.81
C VAL A 133 8.20 5.65 -1.61
N GLU A 134 8.08 6.07 -0.35
CA GLU A 134 7.79 7.47 -0.02
C GLU A 134 9.07 8.30 -0.15
N LEU A 135 9.03 9.27 -1.07
CA LEU A 135 10.13 10.17 -1.38
C LEU A 135 9.74 11.62 -1.16
N ILE A 136 10.70 12.41 -0.71
CA ILE A 136 10.61 13.87 -0.66
C ILE A 136 11.31 14.40 -1.90
N CYS A 137 10.56 15.01 -2.80
CA CYS A 137 11.04 15.50 -4.08
C CYS A 137 10.71 16.98 -4.24
N ASN A 138 11.54 17.69 -5.01
CA ASN A 138 11.13 18.96 -5.57
C ASN A 138 10.10 18.68 -6.68
N VAL A 139 9.09 19.54 -6.78
CA VAL A 139 7.98 19.39 -7.77
C VAL A 139 8.49 19.23 -9.20
N LYS A 140 9.65 19.77 -9.55
CA LYS A 140 10.25 19.66 -10.89
C LYS A 140 10.97 18.34 -11.15
N ALA A 141 11.32 17.60 -10.11
CA ALA A 141 12.16 16.40 -10.16
C ALA A 141 11.44 15.16 -9.64
N ILE A 142 10.13 15.09 -9.82
CA ILE A 142 9.34 13.92 -9.41
C ILE A 142 9.56 12.81 -10.44
N PRO A 143 10.13 11.65 -10.05
CA PRO A 143 10.29 10.51 -10.94
C PRO A 143 8.94 9.79 -11.13
N GLU A 144 8.68 9.26 -12.31
CA GLU A 144 7.48 8.46 -12.56
C GLU A 144 7.57 7.09 -11.89
N TYR A 145 8.76 6.49 -11.87
CA TYR A 145 9.06 5.20 -11.22
C TYR A 145 10.54 5.14 -10.82
N LEU A 146 10.83 4.28 -9.87
CA LEU A 146 12.20 3.93 -9.48
C LEU A 146 12.58 2.62 -10.17
N GLU A 147 13.68 2.63 -10.91
CA GLU A 147 14.22 1.44 -11.56
C GLU A 147 15.25 0.78 -10.65
N ILE A 148 15.07 -0.51 -10.39
CA ILE A 148 15.97 -1.34 -9.61
C ILE A 148 16.41 -2.51 -10.46
N ASP A 149 17.71 -2.62 -10.71
CA ASP A 149 18.28 -3.75 -11.41
C ASP A 149 18.58 -4.90 -10.44
N VAL A 150 18.00 -6.07 -10.74
CA VAL A 150 18.16 -7.29 -9.93
C VAL A 150 18.99 -8.38 -10.64
N ALA A 151 19.67 -8.03 -11.75
CA ALA A 151 20.40 -9.00 -12.57
C ALA A 151 21.49 -9.77 -11.80
N GLU A 152 22.24 -9.10 -10.93
CA GLU A 152 23.38 -9.66 -10.20
C GLU A 152 23.02 -10.27 -8.83
N MET A 153 21.74 -10.21 -8.43
CA MET A 153 21.32 -10.68 -7.13
C MET A 153 21.27 -12.21 -7.04
N ASN A 154 21.78 -12.75 -5.93
CA ASN A 154 21.72 -14.16 -5.56
C ASN A 154 20.55 -14.46 -4.62
N ILE A 155 20.35 -15.77 -4.36
CA ILE A 155 19.38 -16.21 -3.34
C ILE A 155 19.89 -15.75 -1.96
N GLY A 156 19.00 -15.13 -1.21
CA GLY A 156 19.29 -14.55 0.12
C GLY A 156 19.66 -13.08 0.10
N ASP A 157 19.89 -12.51 -1.09
CA ASP A 157 20.19 -11.07 -1.20
C ASP A 157 18.91 -10.22 -1.07
N SER A 158 19.09 -9.03 -0.49
CA SER A 158 18.04 -8.02 -0.35
C SER A 158 18.48 -6.66 -0.87
N VAL A 159 17.55 -5.96 -1.50
CA VAL A 159 17.74 -4.58 -1.95
C VAL A 159 17.20 -3.63 -0.90
N HIS A 160 18.10 -2.78 -0.40
CA HIS A 160 17.77 -1.70 0.52
C HIS A 160 17.67 -0.37 -0.22
N ILE A 161 16.98 0.59 0.37
CA ILE A 161 16.82 1.94 -0.22
C ILE A 161 18.18 2.62 -0.46
N SER A 162 19.19 2.36 0.36
CA SER A 162 20.54 2.92 0.23
C SER A 162 21.27 2.46 -1.04
N THR A 163 20.91 1.29 -1.58
CA THR A 163 21.54 0.74 -2.79
C THR A 163 20.94 1.31 -4.08
N VAL A 164 19.74 1.91 -3.98
CA VAL A 164 19.00 2.42 -5.15
C VAL A 164 19.54 3.77 -5.59
N LYS A 165 19.80 3.91 -6.88
CA LYS A 165 20.22 5.18 -7.48
C LYS A 165 19.02 6.14 -7.52
N LEU A 166 18.99 7.10 -6.63
CA LEU A 166 17.99 8.16 -6.63
C LEU A 166 18.41 9.29 -7.57
N PRO A 167 17.47 9.89 -8.31
CA PRO A 167 17.77 11.08 -9.12
C PRO A 167 18.11 12.30 -8.23
N GLU A 168 18.76 13.29 -8.83
CA GLU A 168 19.14 14.51 -8.12
C GLU A 168 17.92 15.27 -7.57
N GLY A 169 18.00 15.71 -6.31
CA GLY A 169 16.93 16.45 -5.64
C GLY A 169 15.80 15.58 -5.05
N VAL A 170 16.00 14.26 -5.01
CA VAL A 170 15.10 13.30 -4.38
C VAL A 170 15.76 12.71 -3.15
N SER A 171 15.03 12.65 -2.05
CA SER A 171 15.50 12.01 -0.82
C SER A 171 14.40 11.11 -0.24
N PRO A 172 14.76 9.97 0.38
CA PRO A 172 13.77 9.13 1.04
C PRO A 172 13.13 9.90 2.21
N ALA A 173 11.83 9.71 2.43
CA ALA A 173 11.11 10.34 3.53
C ALA A 173 11.58 9.79 4.87
N ILE A 174 11.89 8.49 4.93
CA ILE A 174 12.42 7.80 6.11
C ILE A 174 13.93 7.67 5.92
N LYS A 175 14.69 8.52 6.61
CA LYS A 175 16.16 8.47 6.62
C LYS A 175 16.73 7.65 7.78
N SER A 176 15.91 7.36 8.78
CA SER A 176 16.34 6.71 10.02
C SER A 176 16.50 5.21 9.93
N ARG A 177 15.98 4.58 8.89
CA ARG A 177 16.02 3.13 8.69
C ARG A 177 16.28 2.81 7.23
N ASP A 178 17.20 1.87 6.99
CA ASP A 178 17.35 1.22 5.70
C ASP A 178 16.31 0.12 5.58
N PHE A 179 15.19 0.43 4.92
CA PHE A 179 14.17 -0.56 4.68
C PHE A 179 14.47 -1.37 3.41
N THR A 180 14.09 -2.63 3.46
CA THR A 180 14.22 -3.55 2.34
C THR A 180 13.07 -3.32 1.36
N ILE A 181 13.39 -3.15 0.09
CA ILE A 181 12.40 -2.98 -0.99
C ILE A 181 12.03 -4.34 -1.57
N ALA A 182 13.02 -5.18 -1.83
CA ALA A 182 12.82 -6.53 -2.35
C ALA A 182 13.92 -7.47 -1.84
N SER A 183 13.62 -8.76 -1.82
CA SER A 183 14.57 -9.82 -1.52
C SER A 183 14.36 -11.01 -2.43
N ILE A 184 15.42 -11.78 -2.69
CA ILE A 184 15.31 -13.04 -3.42
C ILE A 184 15.32 -14.16 -2.38
N ALA A 185 14.15 -14.75 -2.12
CA ALA A 185 14.00 -15.91 -1.27
C ALA A 185 14.29 -17.18 -2.07
N GLY A 186 15.18 -18.04 -1.52
CA GLY A 186 15.32 -19.38 -2.03
C GLY A 186 14.11 -20.22 -1.65
N ARG A 187 13.69 -21.13 -2.52
CA ARG A 187 12.84 -22.23 -2.11
C ARG A 187 13.69 -23.02 -1.09
N MET A 188 13.30 -23.03 0.16
CA MET A 188 13.80 -24.05 1.09
C MET A 188 13.44 -25.38 0.44
N ALA A 189 14.42 -26.06 -0.16
CA ALA A 189 14.34 -27.50 -0.26
C ALA A 189 14.21 -27.94 1.19
N GLU A 190 13.08 -28.51 1.53
CA GLU A 190 12.92 -29.33 2.71
C GLU A 190 14.04 -30.36 2.58
N GLU A 191 15.15 -30.08 3.24
CA GLU A 191 16.24 -31.01 3.41
C GLU A 191 15.61 -32.06 4.31
N GLU A 192 15.13 -33.09 3.64
CA GLU A 192 14.74 -34.36 4.22
C GLU A 192 15.91 -34.77 5.09
N GLU A 193 15.82 -34.46 6.37
CA GLU A 193 16.70 -34.98 7.41
C GLU A 193 16.55 -36.49 7.34
N ALA A 194 17.39 -37.11 6.52
CA ALA A 194 17.60 -38.53 6.54
C ALA A 194 18.00 -38.86 7.94
N PRO A 195 17.29 -39.77 8.62
CA PRO A 195 17.71 -40.22 9.96
C PRO A 195 19.04 -40.95 9.82
N ALA A 196 20.11 -40.28 10.19
CA ALA A 196 21.42 -40.91 10.33
C ALA A 196 21.31 -41.99 11.37
N ALA A 197 21.29 -43.22 10.83
CA ALA A 197 21.81 -44.45 11.37
C ALA A 197 21.97 -44.57 12.89
N ALA A 198 21.07 -45.35 13.41
CA ALA A 198 21.33 -46.16 14.59
C ALA A 198 22.52 -47.11 14.31
N ALA A 199 23.55 -47.00 15.07
CA ALA A 199 24.48 -48.11 15.27
C ALA A 199 25.07 -48.05 16.68
N ALA A 200 24.73 -49.08 17.41
CA ALA A 200 25.48 -49.73 18.48
C ALA A 200 25.54 -49.05 19.87
N SER A 201 24.83 -49.56 20.80
CA SER A 201 25.41 -50.62 21.68
C SER A 201 24.35 -51.22 22.60
N ALA A 202 24.25 -52.52 22.53
CA ALA A 202 23.60 -53.39 23.49
C ALA A 202 24.33 -53.26 24.85
N ASP A 203 23.63 -53.27 25.94
CA ASP A 203 23.77 -54.32 26.95
C ASP A 203 23.03 -54.00 28.26
N ALA A 204 22.40 -55.01 28.74
CA ALA A 204 22.11 -55.40 30.13
C ALA A 204 20.89 -54.82 30.87
N ALA A 205 19.99 -55.76 31.08
CA ALA A 205 19.31 -56.08 32.34
C ALA A 205 17.98 -55.41 32.68
N ALA A 206 16.94 -56.18 32.48
CA ALA A 206 15.68 -56.17 33.22
C ALA A 206 15.87 -56.62 34.69
N PRO A 207 14.89 -56.72 35.59
CA PRO A 207 13.45 -56.45 35.48
C PRO A 207 12.84 -55.82 36.76
N GLY A 208 11.62 -55.43 36.76
CA GLY A 208 10.89 -55.27 38.00
C GLY A 208 9.63 -54.41 38.01
N ALA A 209 8.48 -55.10 37.87
CA ALA A 209 7.23 -54.86 38.58
C ALA A 209 6.34 -53.65 38.21
N ALA A 210 5.25 -53.97 37.54
CA ALA A 210 3.94 -53.33 37.70
C ALA A 210 3.34 -53.67 39.10
N PRO A 211 2.18 -53.20 39.57
CA PRO A 211 1.07 -52.56 38.86
C PRO A 211 0.27 -51.51 39.69
N ALA A 212 -0.85 -51.16 39.17
CA ALA A 212 -2.12 -50.69 39.80
C ALA A 212 -2.41 -49.18 39.70
N ALA A 213 -3.33 -48.81 38.95
CA ALA A 213 -4.80 -48.80 39.09
C ALA A 213 -5.33 -47.51 39.75
N GLY A 214 -6.25 -46.90 39.07
CA GLY A 214 -7.29 -46.14 39.78
C GLY A 214 -7.74 -44.84 39.12
N ALA A 215 -8.74 -44.97 38.32
CA ALA A 215 -10.04 -44.27 38.40
C ALA A 215 -10.13 -42.82 37.94
N ALA A 216 -10.83 -42.65 36.86
CA ALA A 216 -11.78 -41.56 36.65
C ALA A 216 -12.99 -41.74 37.61
N PRO A 217 -13.98 -40.87 37.81
CA PRO A 217 -14.62 -40.01 36.81
C PRO A 217 -15.29 -38.71 37.35
N ALA A 218 -16.05 -38.10 36.49
CA ALA A 218 -17.28 -37.30 36.66
C ALA A 218 -17.13 -35.81 36.82
N ALA A 219 -17.65 -35.00 35.95
CA ALA A 219 -19.02 -34.63 35.63
C ALA A 219 -19.60 -33.50 36.48
N GLY A 220 -20.22 -32.57 35.79
CA GLY A 220 -21.24 -31.68 36.37
C GLY A 220 -20.88 -30.21 36.11
N ALA A 221 -21.57 -29.58 35.32
CA ALA A 221 -22.93 -29.12 35.12
C ALA A 221 -22.95 -27.60 35.04
N ALA A 222 -23.43 -27.07 33.96
CA ALA A 222 -24.12 -25.77 33.94
C ALA A 222 -25.41 -25.85 34.78
N PRO A 223 -26.03 -24.78 35.24
CA PRO A 223 -26.83 -23.97 34.33
C PRO A 223 -27.14 -22.49 34.71
N ALA A 224 -27.67 -21.79 33.74
CA ALA A 224 -28.88 -20.95 33.73
C ALA A 224 -28.93 -19.59 34.44
N ALA A 225 -29.19 -18.60 33.65
CA ALA A 225 -30.43 -17.84 33.53
C ALA A 225 -30.78 -16.75 34.59
N GLY A 226 -31.15 -15.59 34.08
CA GLY A 226 -31.87 -14.51 34.78
C GLY A 226 -31.56 -13.20 34.10
N ALA A 227 -32.26 -12.71 33.18
CA ALA A 227 -33.63 -12.17 33.06
C ALA A 227 -33.80 -10.80 33.75
N ALA A 228 -34.33 -9.91 32.95
CA ALA A 228 -35.16 -8.74 33.26
C ALA A 228 -34.49 -7.37 33.22
N ALA A 229 -34.77 -6.60 32.21
CA ALA A 229 -35.87 -5.66 32.05
C ALA A 229 -35.60 -4.26 32.63
N GLY A 230 -35.72 -3.26 31.76
CA GLY A 230 -35.82 -1.86 32.18
C GLY A 230 -35.65 -0.82 31.10
N LYS A 231 -36.62 -0.68 30.21
CA LYS A 231 -36.93 0.56 29.52
C LYS A 231 -37.73 1.47 30.50
N PRO A 232 -37.65 2.81 30.51
CA PRO A 232 -38.38 3.61 29.55
C PRO A 232 -37.71 4.92 29.11
N ALA A 233 -38.02 5.40 27.95
CA ALA A 233 -38.13 6.80 27.57
C ALA A 233 -39.48 7.37 28.17
N PRO A 234 -39.87 8.66 28.08
CA PRO A 234 -39.45 9.73 27.19
C PRO A 234 -39.59 11.16 27.82
N LYS A 235 -39.56 12.23 26.93
CA LYS A 235 -39.99 13.65 27.07
C LYS A 235 -38.94 14.61 27.64
N LYS A 236 -38.67 15.69 26.98
CA LYS A 236 -39.43 16.72 26.26
C LYS A 236 -38.61 17.27 25.12
#